data_0487f8b3b8dfc2ac0e0147f1cb2b777e
#
_entry.id   0487f8b3b8dfc2ac0e0147f1cb2b777e
#
_cell.length_a   1.000
_cell.length_b   1.000
_cell.length_c   1.000
_cell.angle_alpha   90.00
_cell.angle_beta   90.00
_cell.angle_gamma   90.00
#
_symmetry.space_group_name_H-M   'P 1'
#
loop_
_entity.id
_entity.type
_entity.pdbx_description
1 polymer ?
#
loop_
_entity_poly.entity_id
_entity_poly.type
_entity_poly.pdbx_seq_one_letter_code
_entity_poly.pdbx_strand_id
1 'polypeptide(L)'
;TARKILVYFLLAATIGLIGYTLFIYNFTLSDGVRSGVLSKFSHKGVIFKTWEGELNEGFGATRFFPFSVEDGEEKVIEDLKKYQGQYVKLEYKERIKTLPWWGDTHYFIIKVTPEKSPYFNSK
;
A
#
# COMPACT_ATOMS: atom_id res chain seq x y z
N THR A 1 27.81 22.17 30.60
CA THR A 1 26.75 22.16 31.59
C THR A 1 25.66 21.13 31.22
N ALA A 2 24.95 20.66 32.20
CA ALA A 2 23.88 19.68 31.99
C ALA A 2 22.81 20.20 31.03
N ARG A 3 22.54 21.50 31.08
CA ARG A 3 21.56 22.15 30.20
C ARG A 3 21.97 22.06 28.73
N LYS A 4 23.25 22.31 28.43
CA LYS A 4 23.77 22.23 27.07
C LYS A 4 23.76 20.80 26.55
N ILE A 5 24.11 19.85 27.41
CA ILE A 5 24.09 18.44 27.07
C ILE A 5 22.66 18.00 26.72
N LEU A 6 21.70 18.44 27.51
CA LEU A 6 20.28 18.13 27.25
C LEU A 6 19.81 18.68 25.92
N VAL A 7 20.17 19.94 25.61
CA VAL A 7 19.81 20.56 24.34
C VAL A 7 20.42 19.80 23.17
N TYR A 8 21.70 19.45 23.25
CA TYR A 8 22.36 18.68 22.17
C TYR A 8 21.74 17.30 22.00
N PHE A 9 21.39 16.65 23.11
CA PHE A 9 20.73 15.36 23.07
C PHE A 9 19.37 15.46 22.37
N LEU A 10 18.57 16.47 22.68
CA LEU A 10 17.28 16.69 22.08
C LEU A 10 17.39 16.99 20.59
N LEU A 11 18.39 17.79 20.19
CA LEU A 11 18.62 18.07 18.79
C LEU A 11 19.00 16.81 18.02
N ALA A 12 19.88 16.00 18.59
CA ALA A 12 20.31 14.75 17.96
C ALA A 12 19.14 13.79 17.81
N ALA A 13 18.30 13.69 18.84
CA ALA A 13 17.12 12.82 18.82
C ALA A 13 16.13 13.29 17.75
N THR A 14 15.93 14.60 17.63
CA THR A 14 15.02 15.18 16.64
C THR A 14 15.52 14.91 15.22
N ILE A 15 16.80 15.13 14.98
CA ILE A 15 17.40 14.87 13.67
C ILE A 15 17.30 13.38 13.32
N GLY A 16 17.56 12.52 14.29
CA GLY A 16 17.47 11.08 14.09
C GLY A 16 16.03 10.66 13.76
N LEU A 17 15.05 11.23 14.45
CA LEU A 17 13.65 10.92 14.21
C LEU A 17 13.21 11.37 12.82
N ILE A 18 13.62 12.57 12.42
CA ILE A 18 13.30 13.10 11.09
C ILE A 18 13.93 12.20 10.01
N GLY A 19 15.21 11.85 10.18
CA GLY A 19 15.90 10.98 9.25
C GLY A 19 15.24 9.60 9.13
N TYR A 20 14.87 9.02 10.24
CA TYR A 20 14.18 7.73 10.27
C TYR A 20 12.83 7.80 9.55
N THR A 21 12.06 8.85 9.82
CA THR A 21 10.77 9.04 9.18
C THR A 21 10.91 9.18 7.67
N LEU A 22 11.86 10.00 7.22
CA LEU A 22 12.13 10.17 5.80
C LEU A 22 12.55 8.85 5.15
N PHE A 23 13.36 8.08 5.86
CA PHE A 23 13.80 6.77 5.37
C PHE A 23 12.61 5.83 5.17
N ILE A 24 11.71 5.74 6.16
CA ILE A 24 10.53 4.88 6.06
C ILE A 24 9.64 5.30 4.88
N TYR A 25 9.42 6.60 4.72
CA TYR A 25 8.53 7.11 3.67
C TYR A 25 9.09 6.91 2.28
N ASN A 26 10.40 6.96 2.12
CA ASN A 26 11.02 6.93 0.80
C ASN A 26 11.63 5.60 0.41
N PHE A 27 11.86 4.73 1.39
CA PHE A 27 12.48 3.45 1.11
C PHE A 27 11.45 2.45 0.61
N THR A 28 11.71 1.88 -0.56
CA THR A 28 10.90 0.80 -1.11
C THR A 28 11.75 -0.47 -1.09
N LEU A 29 11.26 -1.50 -0.38
CA LEU A 29 11.97 -2.77 -0.26
C LEU A 29 11.96 -3.52 -1.58
N SER A 30 10.82 -3.53 -2.24
CA SER A 30 10.69 -4.14 -3.56
C SER A 30 9.52 -3.53 -4.29
N ASP A 31 9.46 -3.75 -5.60
CA ASP A 31 8.29 -3.40 -6.39
C ASP A 31 7.99 -4.56 -7.34
N GLY A 32 6.79 -4.57 -7.86
CA GLY A 32 6.39 -5.66 -8.73
C GLY A 32 5.01 -5.45 -9.32
N VAL A 33 4.55 -6.49 -10.01
CA VAL A 33 3.27 -6.48 -10.69
C VAL A 33 2.55 -7.78 -10.39
N ARG A 34 1.24 -7.68 -10.11
CA ARG A 34 0.38 -8.84 -9.91
C ARG A 34 -0.90 -8.67 -10.70
N SER A 35 -1.39 -9.75 -11.25
CA SER A 35 -2.64 -9.74 -12.01
C SER A 35 -3.63 -10.72 -11.39
N GLY A 36 -4.90 -10.38 -11.45
CA GLY A 36 -5.96 -11.22 -10.93
C GLY A 36 -7.28 -10.50 -10.93
N VAL A 37 -8.29 -11.14 -10.33
CA VAL A 37 -9.60 -10.52 -10.18
C VAL A 37 -9.62 -9.69 -8.92
N LEU A 38 -10.02 -8.43 -9.04
CA LEU A 38 -10.14 -7.53 -7.89
C LEU A 38 -11.38 -7.92 -7.10
N SER A 39 -11.18 -8.69 -6.03
CA SER A 39 -12.27 -9.31 -5.27
C SER A 39 -12.88 -8.37 -4.26
N LYS A 40 -12.07 -7.48 -3.69
CA LYS A 40 -12.52 -6.65 -2.58
C LYS A 40 -11.73 -5.36 -2.56
N PHE A 41 -12.41 -4.28 -2.23
CA PHE A 41 -11.75 -3.00 -1.98
C PHE A 41 -12.66 -2.18 -1.06
N SER A 42 -12.12 -1.76 0.08
CA SER A 42 -12.90 -1.06 1.08
C SER A 42 -12.06 -0.05 1.85
N HIS A 43 -12.73 0.89 2.46
CA HIS A 43 -12.11 1.87 3.35
C HIS A 43 -12.48 1.47 4.77
N LYS A 44 -11.50 0.98 5.52
CA LYS A 44 -11.78 0.38 6.83
C LYS A 44 -10.81 0.87 7.90
N GLY A 45 -11.20 0.69 9.14
CA GLY A 45 -10.41 1.05 10.30
C GLY A 45 -11.28 1.67 11.36
N VAL A 46 -10.82 1.62 12.60
CA VAL A 46 -11.55 2.18 13.74
C VAL A 46 -11.05 3.60 14.02
N ILE A 47 -9.75 3.75 14.28
CA ILE A 47 -9.14 5.05 14.57
C ILE A 47 -8.58 5.67 13.30
N PHE A 48 -7.76 4.91 12.58
CA PHE A 48 -7.21 5.33 11.29
C PHE A 48 -7.86 4.51 10.20
N LYS A 49 -8.57 5.17 9.30
CA LYS A 49 -9.20 4.49 8.16
C LYS A 49 -8.21 4.41 7.01
N THR A 50 -8.06 3.21 6.46
CA THR A 50 -7.15 2.96 5.36
C THR A 50 -7.86 2.21 4.25
N TRP A 51 -7.38 2.39 3.02
CA TRP A 51 -7.92 1.69 1.86
C TRP A 51 -7.26 0.34 1.75
N GLU A 52 -8.07 -0.72 1.81
CA GLU A 52 -7.59 -2.10 1.80
C GLU A 52 -8.34 -2.90 0.74
N GLY A 53 -7.66 -3.83 0.12
CA GLY A 53 -8.28 -4.66 -0.88
C GLY A 53 -7.62 -6.02 -0.99
N GLU A 54 -8.21 -6.88 -1.81
CA GLU A 54 -7.69 -8.21 -2.09
C GLU A 54 -7.80 -8.51 -3.57
N LEU A 55 -6.74 -9.09 -4.11
CA LEU A 55 -6.69 -9.55 -5.48
C LEU A 55 -6.69 -11.08 -5.47
N ASN A 56 -7.62 -11.68 -6.19
CA ASN A 56 -7.66 -13.13 -6.33
C ASN A 56 -6.82 -13.53 -7.53
N GLU A 57 -5.66 -14.09 -7.28
CA GLU A 57 -4.71 -14.49 -8.31
C GLU A 57 -4.95 -15.91 -8.81
N GLY A 58 -5.66 -16.73 -8.05
CA GLY A 58 -5.86 -18.12 -8.38
C GLY A 58 -7.18 -18.37 -9.07
N PHE A 59 -7.14 -19.04 -10.20
CA PHE A 59 -8.35 -19.45 -10.90
C PHE A 59 -8.95 -20.66 -10.19
N GLY A 60 -10.15 -20.49 -9.61
CA GLY A 60 -10.79 -21.54 -8.86
C GLY A 60 -10.13 -21.89 -7.55
N ALA A 61 -9.11 -21.13 -7.16
CA ALA A 61 -8.36 -21.35 -5.92
C ALA A 61 -8.54 -20.19 -4.98
N THR A 62 -8.07 -20.38 -3.74
CA THR A 62 -8.15 -19.36 -2.70
C THR A 62 -6.80 -18.66 -2.51
N ARG A 63 -6.28 -18.10 -3.58
CA ARG A 63 -5.02 -17.36 -3.52
C ARG A 63 -5.30 -15.88 -3.57
N PHE A 64 -5.25 -15.26 -2.41
CA PHE A 64 -5.53 -13.84 -2.28
C PHE A 64 -4.26 -13.06 -1.98
N PHE A 65 -4.12 -11.94 -2.65
CA PHE A 65 -3.04 -10.99 -2.41
C PHE A 65 -3.66 -9.76 -1.73
N PRO A 66 -3.51 -9.62 -0.42
CA PRO A 66 -4.00 -8.42 0.27
C PRO A 66 -3.07 -7.25 0.01
N PHE A 67 -3.65 -6.07 -0.17
CA PHE A 67 -2.89 -4.87 -0.45
C PHE A 67 -3.53 -3.66 0.20
N SER A 68 -2.75 -2.58 0.29
CA SER A 68 -3.21 -1.30 0.82
C SER A 68 -3.02 -0.22 -0.22
N VAL A 69 -3.72 0.90 -0.06
CA VAL A 69 -3.57 2.07 -0.92
C VAL A 69 -3.49 3.30 -0.03
N GLU A 70 -2.51 4.15 -0.30
CA GLU A 70 -2.36 5.39 0.45
C GLU A 70 -3.49 6.36 0.11
N ASP A 71 -3.93 7.13 1.10
CA ASP A 71 -5.01 8.11 0.94
C ASP A 71 -4.72 9.13 -0.17
N GLY A 72 -3.46 9.49 -0.35
CA GLY A 72 -3.08 10.47 -1.37
C GLY A 72 -3.16 9.95 -2.80
N GLU A 73 -3.30 8.64 -2.98
CA GLU A 73 -3.37 8.01 -4.30
C GLU A 73 -4.81 8.01 -4.82
N GLU A 74 -5.37 9.19 -5.04
CA GLU A 74 -6.79 9.34 -5.42
C GLU A 74 -7.16 8.63 -6.72
N LYS A 75 -6.29 8.72 -7.73
CA LYS A 75 -6.55 8.06 -9.00
C LYS A 75 -6.56 6.55 -8.87
N VAL A 76 -5.65 6.00 -8.07
CA VAL A 76 -5.61 4.56 -7.81
C VAL A 76 -6.88 4.13 -7.09
N ILE A 77 -7.32 4.89 -6.12
CA ILE A 77 -8.54 4.62 -5.36
C ILE A 77 -9.75 4.60 -6.30
N GLU A 78 -9.87 5.60 -7.16
CA GLU A 78 -10.97 5.66 -8.12
C GLU A 78 -10.94 4.49 -9.09
N ASP A 79 -9.77 4.15 -9.61
CA ASP A 79 -9.62 3.04 -10.54
C ASP A 79 -9.97 1.71 -9.88
N LEU A 80 -9.58 1.51 -8.63
CA LEU A 80 -9.92 0.29 -7.89
C LEU A 80 -11.41 0.18 -7.66
N LYS A 81 -12.09 1.28 -7.35
CA LYS A 81 -13.54 1.29 -7.22
C LYS A 81 -14.22 0.93 -8.54
N LYS A 82 -13.69 1.48 -9.63
CA LYS A 82 -14.26 1.29 -10.96
C LYS A 82 -14.11 -0.14 -11.45
N TYR A 83 -12.96 -0.75 -11.20
CA TYR A 83 -12.62 -2.07 -11.73
C TYR A 83 -12.90 -3.21 -10.77
N GLN A 84 -13.59 -2.96 -9.68
CA GLN A 84 -13.93 -3.99 -8.71
C GLN A 84 -14.72 -5.11 -9.38
N GLY A 85 -14.30 -6.36 -9.16
CA GLY A 85 -14.91 -7.52 -9.79
C GLY A 85 -14.32 -7.88 -11.16
N GLN A 86 -13.40 -7.08 -11.67
CA GLN A 86 -12.78 -7.31 -12.98
C GLN A 86 -11.35 -7.82 -12.85
N TYR A 87 -10.85 -8.36 -13.94
CA TYR A 87 -9.45 -8.78 -14.01
C TYR A 87 -8.57 -7.56 -14.27
N VAL A 88 -7.61 -7.35 -13.38
CA VAL A 88 -6.76 -6.17 -13.43
C VAL A 88 -5.31 -6.54 -13.20
N LYS A 89 -4.43 -5.64 -13.61
CA LYS A 89 -3.01 -5.70 -13.31
C LYS A 89 -2.70 -4.59 -12.32
N LEU A 90 -2.13 -4.95 -11.19
CA LEU A 90 -1.75 -4.03 -10.14
C LEU A 90 -0.23 -3.88 -10.09
N GLU A 91 0.23 -2.64 -10.11
CA GLU A 91 1.64 -2.34 -9.83
C GLU A 91 1.73 -1.90 -8.38
N TYR A 92 2.66 -2.51 -7.65
CA TYR A 92 2.77 -2.26 -6.22
C TYR A 92 4.21 -1.99 -5.82
N LYS A 93 4.35 -1.39 -4.64
CA LYS A 93 5.63 -1.29 -3.95
C LYS A 93 5.46 -1.92 -2.57
N GLU A 94 6.50 -2.63 -2.13
CA GLU A 94 6.53 -3.22 -0.80
C GLU A 94 7.39 -2.34 0.08
N ARG A 95 6.84 -1.91 1.22
CA ARG A 95 7.57 -1.09 2.18
C ARG A 95 8.18 -1.97 3.25
N ILE A 96 9.34 -1.55 3.76
CA ILE A 96 10.01 -2.26 4.83
C ILE A 96 9.21 -2.22 6.12
N LYS A 97 8.43 -1.15 6.30
CA LYS A 97 7.57 -0.95 7.47
C LYS A 97 6.35 -0.15 7.09
N THR A 98 5.22 -0.46 7.72
CA THR A 98 4.00 0.31 7.53
C THR A 98 3.59 0.99 8.83
N LEU A 99 2.91 2.13 8.69
CA LEU A 99 2.39 2.89 9.83
C LEU A 99 0.87 2.71 9.87
N PRO A 100 0.24 2.85 11.07
CA PRO A 100 -1.20 2.59 11.19
C PRO A 100 -2.08 3.39 10.25
N TRP A 101 -1.66 4.59 9.85
CA TRP A 101 -2.44 5.45 8.97
C TRP A 101 -2.12 5.24 7.49
N TRP A 102 -1.14 4.38 7.15
CA TRP A 102 -0.82 4.05 5.76
C TRP A 102 -1.68 2.90 5.26
N GLY A 103 -1.73 1.81 6.01
CA GLY A 103 -2.46 0.63 5.64
C GLY A 103 -2.11 -0.56 6.51
N ASP A 104 -2.87 -1.63 6.34
CA ASP A 104 -2.70 -2.86 7.11
C ASP A 104 -1.63 -3.78 6.54
N THR A 105 -1.26 -3.60 5.29
CA THR A 105 -0.27 -4.45 4.62
C THR A 105 0.97 -3.65 4.29
N HIS A 106 2.03 -4.36 3.92
CA HIS A 106 3.26 -3.73 3.45
C HIS A 106 3.24 -3.45 1.93
N TYR A 107 2.19 -3.91 1.23
CA TYR A 107 2.06 -3.77 -0.21
C TYR A 107 1.13 -2.63 -0.56
N PHE A 108 1.63 -1.65 -1.27
CA PHE A 108 0.89 -0.44 -1.61
C PHE A 108 0.75 -0.33 -3.12
N ILE A 109 -0.47 -0.21 -3.59
CA ILE A 109 -0.77 -0.14 -5.02
C ILE A 109 -0.47 1.27 -5.54
N ILE A 110 0.29 1.34 -6.62
CA ILE A 110 0.65 2.61 -7.23
C ILE A 110 0.03 2.80 -8.61
N LYS A 111 -0.47 1.71 -9.22
CA LYS A 111 -1.13 1.81 -10.51
C LYS A 111 -2.05 0.61 -10.72
N VAL A 112 -3.18 0.85 -11.37
CA VAL A 112 -4.16 -0.17 -11.71
C VAL A 112 -4.45 -0.08 -13.21
N THR A 113 -4.39 -1.23 -13.89
CA THR A 113 -4.69 -1.28 -15.32
C THR A 113 -5.67 -2.44 -15.56
N PRO A 114 -6.78 -2.21 -16.26
CA PRO A 114 -7.66 -3.32 -16.64
C PRO A 114 -6.95 -4.21 -17.63
N GLU A 115 -7.19 -5.52 -17.53
CA GLU A 115 -6.50 -6.49 -18.33
C GLU A 115 -7.45 -7.62 -18.70
N LYS A 116 -7.20 -8.27 -19.83
CA LYS A 116 -7.96 -9.45 -20.21
C LYS A 116 -7.52 -10.64 -19.39
N SER A 117 -8.50 -11.34 -18.81
CA SER A 117 -8.20 -12.55 -18.09
C SER A 117 -7.69 -13.63 -19.06
N PRO A 118 -6.58 -14.31 -18.74
CA PRO A 118 -6.13 -15.44 -19.56
C PRO A 118 -7.02 -16.67 -19.43
N TYR A 119 -7.93 -16.66 -18.45
CA TYR A 119 -8.79 -17.80 -18.16
C TYR A 119 -10.21 -17.63 -18.67
N PHE A 120 -10.61 -16.41 -19.01
CA PHE A 120 -11.96 -16.10 -19.46
C PHE A 120 -11.92 -15.30 -20.76
N ASN A 121 -12.96 -15.50 -21.57
CA ASN A 121 -13.18 -14.63 -22.71
C ASN A 121 -13.76 -13.31 -22.21
N SER A 122 -12.92 -12.49 -21.64
CA SER A 122 -13.36 -11.18 -21.15
C SER A 122 -13.51 -10.21 -22.32
N LYS A 123 -14.53 -9.39 -22.20
CA LYS A 123 -14.80 -8.41 -23.25
C LYS A 123 -14.64 -7.01 -22.73
#